data_1265264bf28d12e594ae1d728a1d7462
#
_entry.id   1265264bf28d12e594ae1d728a1d7462
#
_cell.length_a   1.000
_cell.length_b   1.000
_cell.length_c   1.000
_cell.angle_alpha   90.00
_cell.angle_beta   90.00
_cell.angle_gamma   90.00
#
_symmetry.space_group_name_H-M   'P 1'
#
loop_
_entity.id
_entity.type
_entity.pdbx_description
1 polymer ?
#
loop_
_entity_poly.entity_id
_entity_poly.type
_entity_poly.pdbx_seq_one_letter_code
_entity_poly.pdbx_strand_id
1 'polypeptide(L)'
;MYKRQDQDCGYDGWWALPDLPKFNHANPGVREHLLAVGRHWLEQGIDGWRLDVPAEVPADFWVEFRQMVRSTNPEAWIVGEVWGDATAWLQGDHFDGVMNYRLGWSSICWAAGEALRRDYRNSEYPLDPLDGQALLTIWTTTTGSYREVVNRSQMNLLDSHDVPRALHSLNNDLAALKLALLLLFLHPGAPCVYYGTEAALAGGPEPGPSSGPGPACREAYPWDVPWSADLRSFIQSLAELRCAHGVLRREGLRWSAQGADVLEGVADGLRVVINRSRSNSVPLTIEQRHSCVWTLGTADSRAVGPQSAAVLGS
;
A
#
# COMPACT_ATOMS: atom_id res chain seq x y z
N MET A 1 -7.73 16.99 -14.38
CA MET A 1 -6.63 17.86 -14.85
C MET A 1 -7.11 19.31 -14.72
N TYR A 2 -6.78 19.97 -13.63
CA TYR A 2 -7.18 21.36 -13.42
C TYR A 2 -6.14 22.27 -14.08
N LYS A 3 -6.43 22.76 -15.27
CA LYS A 3 -5.77 23.96 -15.80
C LYS A 3 -6.45 25.15 -15.14
N ARG A 4 -5.90 25.68 -14.05
CA ARG A 4 -6.12 27.08 -13.71
C ARG A 4 -5.23 27.91 -14.63
N GLN A 5 -5.84 28.64 -15.55
CA GLN A 5 -5.20 29.67 -16.33
C GLN A 5 -4.94 30.89 -15.44
N ASP A 6 -3.69 31.38 -15.55
CA ASP A 6 -3.31 32.78 -15.41
C ASP A 6 -3.43 33.43 -14.02
N GLN A 7 -2.53 33.09 -13.13
CA GLN A 7 -1.82 34.12 -12.39
C GLN A 7 -0.33 33.92 -12.66
N ASP A 8 0.26 34.81 -13.46
CA ASP A 8 1.71 34.87 -13.62
C ASP A 8 2.30 35.41 -12.31
N CYS A 9 2.67 34.51 -11.43
CA CYS A 9 3.26 34.82 -10.12
C CYS A 9 4.74 35.16 -10.25
N GLY A 10 5.31 35.07 -11.47
CA GLY A 10 6.74 35.24 -11.71
C GLY A 10 7.62 34.10 -11.17
N TYR A 11 7.02 32.93 -10.78
CA TYR A 11 7.69 31.72 -10.35
C TYR A 11 6.86 30.47 -10.70
N ASP A 12 7.53 29.32 -10.79
CA ASP A 12 6.87 28.04 -11.01
C ASP A 12 6.24 27.53 -9.72
N GLY A 13 4.99 27.10 -9.80
CA GLY A 13 4.26 26.42 -8.71
C GLY A 13 3.98 24.95 -9.02
N TRP A 14 3.85 24.13 -7.99
CA TRP A 14 3.35 22.78 -8.13
C TRP A 14 1.94 22.80 -8.73
N TRP A 15 1.75 22.09 -9.86
CA TRP A 15 0.52 22.16 -10.67
C TRP A 15 0.05 23.60 -11.01
N ALA A 16 0.99 24.53 -11.15
CA ALA A 16 0.71 25.95 -11.36
C ALA A 16 -0.14 26.59 -10.23
N LEU A 17 -0.04 26.06 -9.01
CA LEU A 17 -0.67 26.65 -7.83
C LEU A 17 0.26 27.70 -7.20
N PRO A 18 -0.19 28.99 -7.10
CA PRO A 18 0.66 30.06 -6.59
C PRO A 18 1.09 29.87 -5.13
N ASP A 19 0.28 29.19 -4.33
CA ASP A 19 0.55 28.97 -2.92
C ASP A 19 1.59 27.85 -2.66
N LEU A 20 2.03 27.15 -3.73
CA LEU A 20 2.97 26.02 -3.65
C LEU A 20 4.18 26.24 -4.58
N PRO A 21 5.07 27.22 -4.28
CA PRO A 21 6.22 27.53 -5.11
C PRO A 21 7.23 26.37 -5.16
N LYS A 22 7.79 26.14 -6.35
CA LYS A 22 8.87 25.15 -6.56
C LYS A 22 10.24 25.78 -6.33
N PHE A 23 11.15 24.98 -5.79
CA PHE A 23 12.56 25.35 -5.80
C PHE A 23 13.15 25.36 -7.21
N ASN A 24 14.00 26.33 -7.49
CA ASN A 24 14.72 26.39 -8.77
C ASN A 24 15.91 25.41 -8.75
N HIS A 25 15.69 24.19 -9.20
CA HIS A 25 16.72 23.14 -9.28
C HIS A 25 17.80 23.41 -10.34
N ALA A 26 17.65 24.40 -11.22
CA ALA A 26 18.73 24.86 -12.09
C ALA A 26 19.79 25.68 -11.33
N ASN A 27 19.47 26.16 -10.11
CA ASN A 27 20.42 26.86 -9.25
C ASN A 27 21.27 25.84 -8.46
N PRO A 28 22.61 25.81 -8.65
CA PRO A 28 23.48 24.86 -7.93
C PRO A 28 23.40 25.00 -6.41
N GLY A 29 23.26 26.23 -5.88
CA GLY A 29 23.14 26.45 -4.43
C GLY A 29 21.86 25.87 -3.83
N VAL A 30 20.76 25.84 -4.59
CA VAL A 30 19.51 25.19 -4.18
C VAL A 30 19.72 23.65 -4.13
N ARG A 31 20.35 23.07 -5.14
CA ARG A 31 20.65 21.62 -5.16
C ARG A 31 21.55 21.24 -3.99
N GLU A 32 22.64 21.99 -3.79
CA GLU A 32 23.56 21.75 -2.66
C GLU A 32 22.85 21.81 -1.30
N HIS A 33 21.99 22.82 -1.09
CA HIS A 33 21.19 22.96 0.12
C HIS A 33 20.26 21.76 0.35
N LEU A 34 19.51 21.35 -0.68
CA LEU A 34 18.57 20.21 -0.56
C LEU A 34 19.29 18.88 -0.33
N LEU A 35 20.44 18.67 -0.97
CA LEU A 35 21.29 17.50 -0.69
C LEU A 35 21.85 17.53 0.73
N ALA A 36 22.24 18.71 1.22
CA ALA A 36 22.72 18.88 2.62
C ALA A 36 21.60 18.57 3.63
N VAL A 37 20.36 18.99 3.37
CA VAL A 37 19.19 18.62 4.20
C VAL A 37 19.01 17.09 4.22
N GLY A 38 19.07 16.44 3.05
CA GLY A 38 18.97 15.00 2.97
C GLY A 38 20.04 14.26 3.76
N ARG A 39 21.29 14.72 3.66
CA ARG A 39 22.43 14.17 4.40
C ARG A 39 22.30 14.40 5.90
N HIS A 40 21.94 15.61 6.31
CA HIS A 40 21.80 15.98 7.72
C HIS A 40 20.90 15.00 8.48
N TRP A 41 19.71 14.72 7.95
CA TRP A 41 18.78 13.81 8.63
C TRP A 41 19.26 12.36 8.66
N LEU A 42 19.95 11.89 7.61
CA LEU A 42 20.58 10.55 7.63
C LEU A 42 21.66 10.48 8.72
N GLU A 43 22.44 11.52 8.89
CA GLU A 43 23.45 11.63 9.97
C GLU A 43 22.80 11.69 11.36
N GLN A 44 21.54 12.17 11.47
CA GLN A 44 20.75 12.08 12.71
C GLN A 44 20.16 10.69 12.95
N GLY A 45 20.31 9.74 12.01
CA GLY A 45 19.93 8.34 12.18
C GLY A 45 18.57 7.94 11.66
N ILE A 46 17.99 8.68 10.71
CA ILE A 46 16.81 8.18 10.00
C ILE A 46 17.19 7.03 9.07
N ASP A 47 16.26 6.08 8.86
CA ASP A 47 16.47 4.87 8.06
C ASP A 47 16.21 5.07 6.58
N GLY A 48 15.70 6.21 6.16
CA GLY A 48 15.41 6.47 4.74
C GLY A 48 14.52 7.69 4.50
N TRP A 49 14.08 7.83 3.26
CA TRP A 49 13.30 8.96 2.77
C TRP A 49 12.04 8.53 2.03
N ARG A 50 10.92 9.14 2.34
CA ARG A 50 9.74 9.19 1.47
C ARG A 50 9.76 10.54 0.74
N LEU A 51 9.76 10.49 -0.58
CA LEU A 51 9.90 11.66 -1.46
C LEU A 51 8.53 12.03 -2.03
N ASP A 52 8.10 13.24 -1.70
CA ASP A 52 6.82 13.80 -2.10
C ASP A 52 6.83 14.16 -3.57
N VAL A 53 5.79 13.77 -4.30
CA VAL A 53 5.54 14.10 -5.71
C VAL A 53 6.81 14.19 -6.57
N PRO A 54 7.65 13.14 -6.63
CA PRO A 54 8.98 13.23 -7.23
C PRO A 54 8.96 13.56 -8.73
N ALA A 55 7.86 13.36 -9.42
CA ALA A 55 7.69 13.72 -10.82
C ALA A 55 7.72 15.25 -11.08
N GLU A 56 7.52 16.05 -10.04
CA GLU A 56 7.57 17.51 -10.10
C GLU A 56 8.97 18.09 -9.86
N VAL A 57 9.95 17.23 -9.59
CA VAL A 57 11.36 17.57 -9.41
C VAL A 57 12.15 16.96 -10.57
N PRO A 58 13.20 17.66 -11.11
CA PRO A 58 14.00 17.11 -12.20
C PRO A 58 14.60 15.73 -11.86
N ALA A 59 14.48 14.77 -12.76
CA ALA A 59 14.91 13.39 -12.55
C ALA A 59 16.41 13.28 -12.22
N ASP A 60 17.25 14.11 -12.83
CA ASP A 60 18.69 14.16 -12.58
C ASP A 60 19.02 14.56 -11.13
N PHE A 61 18.20 15.39 -10.49
CA PHE A 61 18.35 15.69 -9.06
C PHE A 61 18.19 14.42 -8.20
N TRP A 62 17.25 13.54 -8.54
CA TRP A 62 17.06 12.29 -7.78
C TRP A 62 18.22 11.31 -7.94
N VAL A 63 18.91 11.32 -9.08
CA VAL A 63 20.16 10.56 -9.25
C VAL A 63 21.23 11.08 -8.28
N GLU A 64 21.44 12.40 -8.20
CA GLU A 64 22.36 12.99 -7.24
C GLU A 64 21.94 12.73 -5.78
N PHE A 65 20.64 12.85 -5.49
CA PHE A 65 20.09 12.57 -4.18
C PHE A 65 20.38 11.12 -3.76
N ARG A 66 20.12 10.15 -4.65
CA ARG A 66 20.45 8.75 -4.40
C ARG A 66 21.94 8.54 -4.14
N GLN A 67 22.81 9.15 -4.93
CA GLN A 67 24.27 9.06 -4.73
C GLN A 67 24.67 9.61 -3.35
N MET A 68 24.13 10.75 -2.94
CA MET A 68 24.33 11.32 -1.63
C MET A 68 23.82 10.38 -0.53
N VAL A 69 22.62 9.84 -0.64
CA VAL A 69 22.06 8.90 0.34
C VAL A 69 22.96 7.68 0.50
N ARG A 70 23.36 7.03 -0.62
CA ARG A 70 24.19 5.83 -0.60
C ARG A 70 25.59 6.07 -0.05
N SER A 71 26.14 7.26 -0.27
CA SER A 71 27.44 7.63 0.31
C SER A 71 27.37 7.92 1.81
N THR A 72 26.21 8.33 2.33
CA THR A 72 25.99 8.65 3.74
C THR A 72 25.53 7.42 4.53
N ASN A 73 24.54 6.70 4.02
CA ASN A 73 24.04 5.44 4.58
C ASN A 73 23.65 4.49 3.44
N PRO A 74 24.48 3.47 3.12
CA PRO A 74 24.20 2.51 2.05
C PRO A 74 22.89 1.73 2.22
N GLU A 75 22.44 1.52 3.46
CA GLU A 75 21.25 0.76 3.80
C GLU A 75 19.97 1.62 3.84
N ALA A 76 20.09 2.95 3.73
CA ALA A 76 18.92 3.83 3.80
C ALA A 76 17.95 3.56 2.64
N TRP A 77 16.66 3.51 2.98
CA TRP A 77 15.59 3.21 2.03
C TRP A 77 15.06 4.47 1.36
N ILE A 78 14.90 4.46 0.04
CA ILE A 78 14.38 5.59 -0.74
C ILE A 78 13.07 5.19 -1.41
N VAL A 79 11.98 5.82 -1.01
CA VAL A 79 10.63 5.58 -1.51
C VAL A 79 10.06 6.82 -2.17
N GLY A 80 9.63 6.71 -3.42
CA GLY A 80 8.94 7.80 -4.13
C GLY A 80 7.42 7.70 -3.98
N GLU A 81 6.75 8.85 -3.93
CA GLU A 81 5.30 8.90 -4.08
C GLU A 81 4.94 8.90 -5.56
N VAL A 82 4.77 7.72 -6.14
CA VAL A 82 4.33 7.53 -7.52
C VAL A 82 3.11 6.62 -7.51
N TRP A 83 1.96 7.14 -7.92
CA TRP A 83 0.68 6.44 -7.84
C TRP A 83 0.48 5.44 -8.97
N GLY A 84 0.91 5.82 -10.17
CA GLY A 84 0.76 5.06 -11.39
C GLY A 84 1.93 4.15 -11.71
N ASP A 85 2.35 4.14 -12.99
CA ASP A 85 3.52 3.39 -13.43
C ASP A 85 4.82 4.06 -12.98
N ALA A 86 5.58 3.35 -12.16
CA ALA A 86 6.84 3.80 -11.61
C ALA A 86 8.07 3.22 -12.31
N THR A 87 7.90 2.55 -13.46
CA THR A 87 8.99 1.83 -14.14
C THR A 87 10.20 2.72 -14.40
N ALA A 88 9.99 3.98 -14.82
CA ALA A 88 11.09 4.92 -15.09
C ALA A 88 11.89 5.28 -13.82
N TRP A 89 11.28 5.23 -12.64
CA TRP A 89 11.89 5.59 -11.36
C TRP A 89 12.59 4.44 -10.66
N LEU A 90 12.37 3.20 -11.12
CA LEU A 90 12.79 1.97 -10.44
C LEU A 90 13.87 1.19 -11.20
N GLN A 91 14.64 1.89 -12.07
CA GLN A 91 15.73 1.28 -12.84
C GLN A 91 17.01 1.06 -12.01
N GLY A 92 17.08 1.60 -10.80
CA GLY A 92 18.20 1.45 -9.86
C GLY A 92 19.02 2.71 -9.64
N ASP A 93 18.68 3.78 -10.31
CA ASP A 93 19.36 5.08 -10.27
C ASP A 93 18.56 6.17 -9.50
N HIS A 94 17.26 5.95 -9.21
CA HIS A 94 16.43 6.87 -8.46
C HIS A 94 15.98 6.25 -7.13
N PHE A 95 14.89 5.48 -7.10
CA PHE A 95 14.28 4.97 -5.87
C PHE A 95 14.47 3.46 -5.72
N ASP A 96 14.34 2.97 -4.48
CA ASP A 96 14.33 1.54 -4.19
C ASP A 96 12.94 0.96 -4.39
N GLY A 97 11.91 1.74 -4.05
CA GLY A 97 10.51 1.40 -4.18
C GLY A 97 9.65 2.65 -4.27
N VAL A 98 8.35 2.46 -4.36
CA VAL A 98 7.34 3.52 -4.33
C VAL A 98 6.23 3.19 -3.34
N MET A 99 5.40 4.16 -3.01
CA MET A 99 4.13 3.93 -2.33
C MET A 99 3.23 3.11 -3.26
N ASN A 100 3.02 1.83 -2.91
CA ASN A 100 2.35 0.85 -3.78
C ASN A 100 0.83 0.98 -3.71
N TYR A 101 0.31 2.09 -4.22
CA TYR A 101 -1.13 2.35 -4.28
C TYR A 101 -1.89 1.29 -5.09
N ARG A 102 -1.25 0.69 -6.12
CA ARG A 102 -1.90 -0.35 -6.95
C ARG A 102 -2.25 -1.59 -6.14
N LEU A 103 -1.38 -2.04 -5.25
CA LEU A 103 -1.70 -3.13 -4.32
C LEU A 103 -2.84 -2.71 -3.39
N GLY A 104 -2.81 -1.48 -2.86
CA GLY A 104 -3.79 -0.99 -1.91
C GLY A 104 -5.19 -0.97 -2.46
N TRP A 105 -5.44 -0.17 -3.50
CA TRP A 105 -6.79 -0.02 -4.03
C TRP A 105 -7.33 -1.34 -4.62
N SER A 106 -6.48 -2.15 -5.26
CA SER A 106 -6.94 -3.42 -5.83
C SER A 106 -7.32 -4.43 -4.74
N SER A 107 -6.58 -4.47 -3.63
CA SER A 107 -6.93 -5.28 -2.45
C SER A 107 -8.25 -4.85 -1.81
N ILE A 108 -8.47 -3.53 -1.67
CA ILE A 108 -9.72 -2.96 -1.17
C ILE A 108 -10.88 -3.32 -2.10
N CYS A 109 -10.71 -3.13 -3.42
CA CYS A 109 -11.73 -3.40 -4.42
C CYS A 109 -12.14 -4.88 -4.42
N TRP A 110 -11.18 -5.79 -4.31
CA TRP A 110 -11.48 -7.21 -4.19
C TRP A 110 -12.14 -7.54 -2.84
N ALA A 111 -11.61 -7.07 -1.72
CA ALA A 111 -12.15 -7.40 -0.40
C ALA A 111 -13.59 -6.92 -0.20
N ALA A 112 -13.93 -5.74 -0.73
CA ALA A 112 -15.28 -5.17 -0.68
C ALA A 112 -16.27 -5.86 -1.63
N GLY A 113 -15.81 -6.26 -2.82
CA GLY A 113 -16.70 -6.71 -3.90
C GLY A 113 -17.77 -5.66 -4.21
N GLU A 114 -19.02 -6.09 -4.37
CA GLU A 114 -20.13 -5.20 -4.69
C GLU A 114 -20.50 -4.20 -3.57
N ALA A 115 -19.99 -4.39 -2.36
CA ALA A 115 -20.22 -3.46 -1.25
C ALA A 115 -19.27 -2.25 -1.27
N LEU A 116 -18.35 -2.18 -2.24
CA LEU A 116 -17.37 -1.11 -2.38
C LEU A 116 -18.04 0.26 -2.50
N ARG A 117 -17.59 1.25 -1.72
CA ARG A 117 -17.97 2.64 -1.94
C ARG A 117 -17.21 3.21 -3.14
N ARG A 118 -17.93 3.94 -4.01
CA ARG A 118 -17.40 4.53 -5.25
C ARG A 118 -17.55 6.06 -5.25
N ASP A 119 -17.54 6.67 -4.10
CA ASP A 119 -17.69 8.11 -3.90
C ASP A 119 -16.38 8.90 -4.08
N TYR A 120 -15.25 8.21 -4.17
CA TYR A 120 -13.95 8.78 -4.53
C TYR A 120 -13.62 8.57 -6.00
N ARG A 121 -13.14 9.61 -6.67
CA ARG A 121 -12.83 9.60 -8.11
C ARG A 121 -11.38 10.02 -8.36
N ASN A 122 -10.53 9.06 -8.63
CA ASN A 122 -9.13 9.30 -9.04
C ASN A 122 -8.72 8.21 -10.04
N SER A 123 -8.20 8.62 -11.20
CA SER A 123 -7.83 7.70 -12.28
C SER A 123 -6.67 6.76 -11.91
N GLU A 124 -5.82 7.19 -10.99
CA GLU A 124 -4.68 6.39 -10.51
C GLU A 124 -4.99 5.59 -9.23
N TYR A 125 -6.19 5.80 -8.68
CA TYR A 125 -6.74 5.04 -7.55
C TYR A 125 -8.19 4.66 -7.84
N PRO A 126 -8.43 3.81 -8.86
CA PRO A 126 -9.77 3.46 -9.29
C PRO A 126 -10.45 2.52 -8.29
N LEU A 127 -11.61 2.93 -7.78
CA LEU A 127 -12.43 2.12 -6.87
C LEU A 127 -13.59 1.48 -7.64
N ASP A 128 -13.30 0.34 -8.28
CA ASP A 128 -14.28 -0.51 -8.94
C ASP A 128 -14.18 -1.95 -8.43
N PRO A 129 -15.30 -2.69 -8.23
CA PRO A 129 -15.25 -4.05 -7.74
C PRO A 129 -14.42 -4.96 -8.64
N LEU A 130 -13.59 -5.79 -8.04
CA LEU A 130 -12.76 -6.75 -8.74
C LEU A 130 -13.17 -8.17 -8.35
N ASP A 131 -13.18 -9.08 -9.32
CA ASP A 131 -13.13 -10.51 -9.05
C ASP A 131 -11.69 -10.98 -8.81
N GLY A 132 -11.52 -12.25 -8.41
CA GLY A 132 -10.20 -12.80 -8.12
C GLY A 132 -9.26 -12.77 -9.32
N GLN A 133 -9.75 -13.01 -10.53
CA GLN A 133 -8.91 -13.03 -11.72
C GLN A 133 -8.46 -11.63 -12.14
N ALA A 134 -9.34 -10.63 -12.04
CA ALA A 134 -9.01 -9.25 -12.33
C ALA A 134 -7.96 -8.72 -11.33
N LEU A 135 -8.12 -9.03 -10.05
CA LEU A 135 -7.12 -8.72 -9.01
C LEU A 135 -5.76 -9.31 -9.37
N LEU A 136 -5.69 -10.60 -9.68
CA LEU A 136 -4.42 -11.27 -10.00
C LEU A 136 -3.78 -10.72 -11.28
N THR A 137 -4.57 -10.30 -12.25
CA THR A 137 -4.07 -9.65 -13.47
C THR A 137 -3.35 -8.35 -13.11
N ILE A 138 -3.94 -7.51 -12.25
CA ILE A 138 -3.33 -6.26 -11.78
C ILE A 138 -2.01 -6.56 -11.04
N TRP A 139 -2.01 -7.51 -10.11
CA TRP A 139 -0.82 -7.85 -9.34
C TRP A 139 0.29 -8.41 -10.21
N THR A 140 -0.02 -9.35 -11.09
CA THR A 140 0.97 -9.98 -12.00
C THR A 140 1.58 -8.93 -12.94
N THR A 141 0.75 -8.04 -13.49
CA THR A 141 1.24 -6.96 -14.36
C THR A 141 2.15 -6.02 -13.58
N THR A 142 1.75 -5.60 -12.37
CA THR A 142 2.53 -4.68 -11.56
C THR A 142 3.87 -5.31 -11.13
N THR A 143 3.85 -6.52 -10.58
CA THR A 143 5.08 -7.19 -10.13
C THR A 143 5.98 -7.60 -11.29
N GLY A 144 5.41 -7.97 -12.44
CA GLY A 144 6.15 -8.31 -13.65
C GLY A 144 6.82 -7.11 -14.33
N SER A 145 6.37 -5.89 -14.03
CA SER A 145 6.99 -4.66 -14.55
C SER A 145 8.28 -4.29 -13.81
N TYR A 146 8.52 -4.85 -12.63
CA TYR A 146 9.64 -4.49 -11.77
C TYR A 146 10.57 -5.67 -11.52
N ARG A 147 11.86 -5.38 -11.28
CA ARG A 147 12.81 -6.38 -10.80
C ARG A 147 12.38 -6.90 -9.42
N GLU A 148 12.74 -8.13 -9.11
CA GLU A 148 12.38 -8.77 -7.83
C GLU A 148 12.85 -7.97 -6.60
N VAL A 149 14.04 -7.38 -6.64
CA VAL A 149 14.56 -6.53 -5.57
C VAL A 149 13.67 -5.30 -5.35
N VAL A 150 13.10 -4.74 -6.40
CA VAL A 150 12.16 -3.60 -6.34
C VAL A 150 10.84 -4.04 -5.72
N ASN A 151 10.29 -5.20 -6.10
CA ASN A 151 9.07 -5.73 -5.50
C ASN A 151 9.20 -5.93 -3.99
N ARG A 152 10.41 -6.29 -3.53
CA ARG A 152 10.73 -6.42 -2.09
C ARG A 152 10.93 -5.09 -1.38
N SER A 153 11.16 -4.03 -2.12
CA SER A 153 11.42 -2.68 -1.59
C SER A 153 10.20 -1.74 -1.69
N GLN A 154 9.04 -2.25 -2.10
CA GLN A 154 7.82 -1.45 -2.16
C GLN A 154 7.31 -1.09 -0.76
N MET A 155 6.77 0.12 -0.60
CA MET A 155 5.97 0.51 0.55
C MET A 155 4.51 0.17 0.26
N ASN A 156 4.07 -0.98 0.76
CA ASN A 156 2.70 -1.44 0.57
C ASN A 156 1.77 -0.73 1.56
N LEU A 157 0.66 -0.20 1.08
CA LEU A 157 -0.32 0.50 1.91
C LEU A 157 -1.74 0.26 1.37
N LEU A 158 -2.75 0.32 2.22
CA LEU A 158 -4.16 0.30 1.80
C LEU A 158 -4.67 1.73 1.58
N ASP A 159 -4.33 2.62 2.49
CA ASP A 159 -4.76 4.01 2.53
C ASP A 159 -3.63 4.95 2.97
N SER A 160 -3.87 6.23 2.84
CA SER A 160 -2.95 7.29 3.24
C SER A 160 -3.71 8.59 3.56
N HIS A 161 -2.97 9.66 3.81
CA HIS A 161 -3.54 11.01 3.97
C HIS A 161 -4.12 11.61 2.67
N ASP A 162 -3.86 10.99 1.51
CA ASP A 162 -4.26 11.49 0.18
C ASP A 162 -5.37 10.68 -0.48
N VAL A 163 -5.86 9.63 0.19
CA VAL A 163 -6.99 8.81 -0.26
C VAL A 163 -7.97 8.57 0.88
N PRO A 164 -9.23 8.19 0.60
CA PRO A 164 -10.17 7.78 1.64
C PRO A 164 -9.60 6.66 2.50
N ARG A 165 -9.95 6.65 3.78
CA ARG A 165 -9.62 5.55 4.68
C ARG A 165 -10.10 4.22 4.11
N ALA A 166 -9.32 3.17 4.26
CA ALA A 166 -9.65 1.83 3.75
C ALA A 166 -11.01 1.37 4.27
N LEU A 167 -11.31 1.57 5.56
CA LEU A 167 -12.58 1.20 6.15
C LEU A 167 -13.77 1.94 5.53
N HIS A 168 -13.61 3.23 5.15
CA HIS A 168 -14.64 3.95 4.41
C HIS A 168 -14.91 3.30 3.06
N SER A 169 -13.87 3.06 2.26
CA SER A 169 -13.98 2.43 0.95
C SER A 169 -14.60 1.03 1.01
N LEU A 170 -14.35 0.31 2.09
CA LEU A 170 -14.93 -0.99 2.41
C LEU A 170 -16.35 -0.91 3.01
N ASN A 171 -17.01 0.25 2.93
CA ASN A 171 -18.36 0.49 3.45
C ASN A 171 -18.51 0.15 4.94
N ASN A 172 -17.50 0.45 5.73
CA ASN A 172 -17.40 0.18 7.17
C ASN A 172 -17.47 -1.32 7.55
N ASP A 173 -17.11 -2.20 6.62
CA ASP A 173 -17.02 -3.64 6.86
C ASP A 173 -15.66 -4.02 7.45
N LEU A 174 -15.62 -4.27 8.76
CA LEU A 174 -14.40 -4.68 9.46
C LEU A 174 -13.87 -6.05 9.03
N ALA A 175 -14.73 -6.97 8.58
CA ALA A 175 -14.28 -8.27 8.09
C ALA A 175 -13.57 -8.10 6.75
N ALA A 176 -14.10 -7.27 5.85
CA ALA A 176 -13.44 -6.92 4.59
C ALA A 176 -12.11 -6.17 4.85
N LEU A 177 -12.04 -5.27 5.85
CA LEU A 177 -10.80 -4.61 6.24
C LEU A 177 -9.74 -5.62 6.70
N LYS A 178 -10.13 -6.60 7.50
CA LYS A 178 -9.21 -7.68 7.92
C LYS A 178 -8.69 -8.49 6.74
N LEU A 179 -9.51 -8.78 5.73
CA LEU A 179 -9.06 -9.45 4.51
C LEU A 179 -8.08 -8.58 3.70
N ALA A 180 -8.35 -7.28 3.56
CA ALA A 180 -7.44 -6.36 2.87
C ALA A 180 -6.10 -6.22 3.61
N LEU A 181 -6.13 -6.11 4.94
CA LEU A 181 -4.91 -6.11 5.77
C LEU A 181 -4.13 -7.41 5.66
N LEU A 182 -4.81 -8.57 5.63
CA LEU A 182 -4.15 -9.85 5.40
C LEU A 182 -3.41 -9.85 4.06
N LEU A 183 -4.04 -9.41 2.98
CA LEU A 183 -3.40 -9.28 1.67
C LEU A 183 -2.19 -8.34 1.72
N LEU A 184 -2.29 -7.21 2.42
CA LEU A 184 -1.18 -6.27 2.60
C LEU A 184 0.05 -6.93 3.24
N PHE A 185 -0.16 -7.74 4.28
CA PHE A 185 0.93 -8.40 5.00
C PHE A 185 1.49 -9.64 4.30
N LEU A 186 0.75 -10.25 3.38
CA LEU A 186 1.17 -11.43 2.62
C LEU A 186 2.03 -11.09 1.39
N HIS A 187 2.05 -9.83 0.95
CA HIS A 187 2.87 -9.42 -0.19
C HIS A 187 4.32 -9.11 0.19
N PRO A 188 5.30 -9.32 -0.72
CA PRO A 188 6.64 -8.78 -0.57
C PRO A 188 6.62 -7.26 -0.45
N GLY A 189 7.65 -6.67 0.14
CA GLY A 189 7.71 -5.24 0.45
C GLY A 189 7.37 -4.93 1.91
N ALA A 190 7.37 -3.69 2.30
CA ALA A 190 7.09 -3.24 3.66
C ALA A 190 5.61 -2.89 3.83
N PRO A 191 4.83 -3.62 4.66
CA PRO A 191 3.46 -3.23 4.96
C PRO A 191 3.47 -1.94 5.80
N CYS A 192 2.76 -0.92 5.32
CA CYS A 192 2.53 0.33 6.01
C CYS A 192 1.06 0.41 6.43
N VAL A 193 0.81 0.45 7.72
CA VAL A 193 -0.51 0.69 8.29
C VAL A 193 -0.63 2.17 8.58
N TYR A 194 -1.52 2.85 7.84
CA TYR A 194 -1.75 4.28 8.05
C TYR A 194 -2.36 4.50 9.44
N TYR A 195 -1.89 5.53 10.16
CA TYR A 195 -2.33 5.79 11.52
C TYR A 195 -3.87 5.88 11.62
N GLY A 196 -4.44 5.27 12.65
CA GLY A 196 -5.88 5.23 12.88
C GLY A 196 -6.61 4.09 12.16
N THR A 197 -5.98 3.37 11.22
CA THR A 197 -6.55 2.15 10.63
C THR A 197 -6.72 1.07 11.71
N GLU A 198 -5.76 0.96 12.62
CA GLU A 198 -5.81 0.07 13.80
C GLU A 198 -6.88 0.49 14.83
N ALA A 199 -7.30 1.75 14.78
CA ALA A 199 -8.40 2.29 15.60
C ALA A 199 -9.73 2.30 14.84
N ALA A 200 -9.80 1.72 13.65
CA ALA A 200 -10.99 1.68 12.79
C ALA A 200 -11.51 3.07 12.36
N LEU A 201 -10.62 4.04 12.16
CA LEU A 201 -11.02 5.33 11.57
C LEU A 201 -11.54 5.14 10.14
N ALA A 202 -12.63 5.85 9.80
CA ALA A 202 -13.38 5.69 8.55
C ALA A 202 -13.66 7.03 7.87
N GLY A 203 -12.61 7.83 7.64
CA GLY A 203 -12.73 9.11 6.95
C GLY A 203 -12.91 8.94 5.43
N GLY A 204 -13.94 9.59 4.88
CA GLY A 204 -14.25 9.57 3.45
C GLY A 204 -13.74 10.79 2.69
N PRO A 205 -13.99 10.85 1.34
CA PRO A 205 -13.63 11.98 0.52
C PRO A 205 -14.47 13.22 0.85
N GLU A 206 -14.01 14.38 0.40
CA GLU A 206 -14.84 15.59 0.44
C GLU A 206 -16.11 15.43 -0.42
N PRO A 207 -17.27 15.90 0.08
CA PRO A 207 -18.47 15.93 -0.74
C PRO A 207 -18.29 16.88 -1.93
N GLY A 208 -18.59 16.43 -3.13
CA GLY A 208 -18.61 17.30 -4.31
C GLY A 208 -17.97 16.70 -5.56
N PRO A 209 -17.97 17.43 -6.69
CA PRO A 209 -17.47 16.94 -7.96
C PRO A 209 -15.94 16.84 -8.02
N SER A 210 -15.20 17.51 -7.14
CA SER A 210 -13.75 17.36 -6.96
C SER A 210 -13.50 16.50 -5.74
N SER A 211 -13.48 15.20 -5.93
CA SER A 211 -13.24 14.26 -4.85
C SER A 211 -11.76 14.25 -4.43
N GLY A 212 -11.36 15.27 -3.66
CA GLY A 212 -10.12 15.22 -2.90
C GLY A 212 -10.26 14.30 -1.67
N PRO A 213 -9.15 13.93 -1.04
CA PRO A 213 -9.21 13.30 0.28
C PRO A 213 -9.83 14.33 1.25
N GLY A 214 -10.96 13.98 1.87
CA GLY A 214 -11.61 14.86 2.84
C GLY A 214 -10.73 15.08 4.08
N PRO A 215 -10.99 16.14 4.86
CA PRO A 215 -10.31 16.38 6.14
C PRO A 215 -10.41 15.18 7.09
N ALA A 216 -11.48 14.40 6.99
CA ALA A 216 -11.68 13.17 7.75
C ALA A 216 -10.62 12.08 7.47
N CYS A 217 -9.89 12.14 6.34
CA CYS A 217 -8.76 11.26 6.08
C CYS A 217 -7.53 11.62 6.94
N ARG A 218 -7.51 12.83 7.51
CA ARG A 218 -6.41 13.40 8.31
C ARG A 218 -6.84 13.76 9.73
N GLU A 219 -7.91 13.15 10.23
CA GLU A 219 -8.39 13.37 11.61
C GLU A 219 -7.29 13.12 12.63
N ALA A 220 -7.34 13.87 13.74
CA ALA A 220 -6.47 13.62 14.88
C ALA A 220 -6.68 12.19 15.40
N TYR A 221 -5.60 11.59 15.89
CA TYR A 221 -5.68 10.24 16.46
C TYR A 221 -6.60 10.24 17.71
N PRO A 222 -7.54 9.30 17.84
CA PRO A 222 -8.53 9.28 18.91
C PRO A 222 -7.95 8.70 20.22
N TRP A 223 -7.09 9.44 20.89
CA TRP A 223 -6.39 8.98 22.11
C TRP A 223 -7.35 8.66 23.27
N ASP A 224 -8.49 9.36 23.33
CA ASP A 224 -9.46 9.26 24.42
C ASP A 224 -10.57 8.22 24.19
N VAL A 225 -10.55 7.55 23.03
CA VAL A 225 -11.53 6.52 22.69
C VAL A 225 -10.89 5.14 22.87
N PRO A 226 -11.59 4.17 23.50
CA PRO A 226 -11.08 2.80 23.56
C PRO A 226 -10.83 2.25 22.14
N TRP A 227 -9.60 1.82 21.89
CA TRP A 227 -9.22 1.22 20.60
C TRP A 227 -9.97 -0.10 20.40
N SER A 228 -10.17 -0.47 19.14
CA SER A 228 -10.58 -1.82 18.80
C SER A 228 -9.47 -2.80 19.16
N ALA A 229 -9.55 -3.37 20.36
CA ALA A 229 -8.57 -4.36 20.83
C ALA A 229 -8.45 -5.54 19.84
N ASP A 230 -9.57 -5.91 19.23
CA ASP A 230 -9.66 -6.96 18.22
C ASP A 230 -8.86 -6.64 16.94
N LEU A 231 -9.01 -5.43 16.38
CA LEU A 231 -8.28 -5.04 15.17
C LEU A 231 -6.78 -4.87 15.43
N ARG A 232 -6.42 -4.29 16.57
CA ARG A 232 -5.03 -4.17 16.98
C ARG A 232 -4.36 -5.54 17.13
N SER A 233 -5.00 -6.46 17.88
CA SER A 233 -4.49 -7.82 18.06
C SER A 233 -4.40 -8.57 16.73
N PHE A 234 -5.34 -8.33 15.82
CA PHE A 234 -5.31 -8.89 14.49
C PHE A 234 -4.08 -8.40 13.70
N ILE A 235 -3.82 -7.08 13.65
CA ILE A 235 -2.63 -6.53 12.97
C ILE A 235 -1.34 -7.07 13.60
N GLN A 236 -1.29 -7.21 14.92
CA GLN A 236 -0.19 -7.83 15.64
C GLN A 236 0.05 -9.27 15.18
N SER A 237 -1.01 -10.09 15.09
CA SER A 237 -0.91 -11.47 14.61
C SER A 237 -0.43 -11.57 13.15
N LEU A 238 -0.79 -10.61 12.29
CA LEU A 238 -0.27 -10.52 10.92
C LEU A 238 1.23 -10.23 10.89
N ALA A 239 1.69 -9.32 11.76
CA ALA A 239 3.12 -9.02 11.87
C ALA A 239 3.91 -10.25 12.36
N GLU A 240 3.39 -10.96 13.36
CA GLU A 240 3.97 -12.22 13.85
C GLU A 240 4.02 -13.30 12.77
N LEU A 241 2.91 -13.51 12.03
CA LEU A 241 2.85 -14.43 10.90
C LEU A 241 3.92 -14.10 9.85
N ARG A 242 4.04 -12.82 9.49
CA ARG A 242 5.04 -12.36 8.51
C ARG A 242 6.47 -12.52 9.01
N CYS A 243 6.73 -12.30 10.30
CA CYS A 243 8.04 -12.52 10.90
C CYS A 243 8.42 -14.01 10.96
N ALA A 244 7.45 -14.88 11.29
CA ALA A 244 7.66 -16.32 11.36
C ALA A 244 7.93 -16.96 9.98
N HIS A 245 7.35 -16.41 8.91
CA HIS A 245 7.46 -16.97 7.56
C HIS A 245 8.24 -16.02 6.62
N GLY A 246 9.57 -16.17 6.60
CA GLY A 246 10.47 -15.33 5.82
C GLY A 246 10.20 -15.32 4.31
N VAL A 247 9.55 -16.35 3.75
CA VAL A 247 9.13 -16.42 2.35
C VAL A 247 8.20 -15.25 1.97
N LEU A 248 7.32 -14.82 2.88
CA LEU A 248 6.41 -13.69 2.66
C LEU A 248 7.15 -12.35 2.43
N ARG A 249 8.36 -12.24 2.99
CA ARG A 249 9.20 -11.03 2.84
C ARG A 249 10.10 -11.08 1.61
N ARG A 250 10.50 -12.28 1.17
CA ARG A 250 11.51 -12.47 0.13
C ARG A 250 10.90 -12.79 -1.23
N GLU A 251 10.12 -13.84 -1.31
CA GLU A 251 9.64 -14.40 -2.57
C GLU A 251 8.16 -14.11 -2.80
N GLY A 252 7.39 -13.99 -1.70
CA GLY A 252 5.94 -13.87 -1.75
C GLY A 252 5.26 -15.19 -2.12
N LEU A 253 3.96 -15.09 -2.34
CA LEU A 253 3.10 -16.22 -2.70
C LEU A 253 2.82 -16.22 -4.21
N ARG A 254 2.79 -17.41 -4.80
CA ARG A 254 2.18 -17.58 -6.12
C ARG A 254 0.67 -17.68 -5.95
N TRP A 255 -0.04 -16.74 -6.52
CA TRP A 255 -1.47 -16.61 -6.35
C TRP A 255 -2.25 -17.26 -7.47
N SER A 256 -3.39 -17.85 -7.13
CA SER A 256 -4.46 -18.31 -8.03
C SER A 256 -5.82 -17.89 -7.50
N ALA A 257 -6.81 -17.78 -8.39
CA ALA A 257 -8.17 -17.44 -8.03
C ALA A 257 -9.11 -18.63 -8.34
N GLN A 258 -10.00 -18.94 -7.42
CA GLN A 258 -11.07 -19.90 -7.59
C GLN A 258 -12.41 -19.11 -7.65
N GLY A 259 -12.81 -18.76 -8.86
CA GLY A 259 -13.95 -17.87 -9.08
C GLY A 259 -13.68 -16.42 -8.64
N ALA A 260 -14.73 -15.70 -8.29
CA ALA A 260 -14.66 -14.29 -7.91
C ALA A 260 -14.14 -14.07 -6.50
N ASP A 261 -14.42 -15.00 -5.58
CA ASP A 261 -14.40 -14.75 -4.15
C ASP A 261 -13.27 -15.46 -3.40
N VAL A 262 -12.54 -16.37 -4.04
CA VAL A 262 -11.51 -17.17 -3.37
C VAL A 262 -10.16 -16.96 -3.99
N LEU A 263 -9.18 -16.63 -3.16
CA LEU A 263 -7.77 -16.58 -3.51
C LEU A 263 -7.01 -17.70 -2.82
N GLU A 264 -6.09 -18.29 -3.54
CA GLU A 264 -5.13 -19.24 -2.99
C GLU A 264 -3.72 -18.79 -3.31
N GLY A 265 -2.88 -18.66 -2.28
CA GLY A 265 -1.47 -18.32 -2.37
C GLY A 265 -0.60 -19.50 -1.92
N VAL A 266 0.44 -19.84 -2.68
CA VAL A 266 1.35 -20.93 -2.36
C VAL A 266 2.81 -20.50 -2.47
N ALA A 267 3.59 -20.83 -1.46
CA ALA A 267 5.04 -20.76 -1.46
C ALA A 267 5.62 -22.02 -0.83
N ASP A 268 6.96 -22.13 -0.79
CA ASP A 268 7.60 -23.28 -0.13
C ASP A 268 7.20 -23.32 1.35
N GLY A 269 6.62 -24.46 1.75
CA GLY A 269 6.14 -24.68 3.11
C GLY A 269 4.93 -23.84 3.56
N LEU A 270 4.30 -23.07 2.68
CA LEU A 270 3.17 -22.23 3.05
C LEU A 270 2.05 -22.26 2.00
N ARG A 271 0.82 -22.42 2.46
CA ARG A 271 -0.40 -22.32 1.65
C ARG A 271 -1.40 -21.42 2.36
N VAL A 272 -1.97 -20.47 1.63
CA VAL A 272 -2.97 -19.53 2.14
C VAL A 272 -4.24 -19.67 1.33
N VAL A 273 -5.38 -19.77 1.98
CA VAL A 273 -6.70 -19.72 1.33
C VAL A 273 -7.50 -18.60 1.95
N ILE A 274 -8.02 -17.71 1.10
CA ILE A 274 -8.78 -16.52 1.51
C ILE A 274 -10.13 -16.57 0.81
N ASN A 275 -11.21 -16.49 1.58
CA ASN A 275 -12.57 -16.49 1.08
C ASN A 275 -13.25 -15.18 1.49
N ARG A 276 -13.56 -14.31 0.51
CA ARG A 276 -14.30 -13.06 0.73
C ARG A 276 -15.82 -13.22 0.63
N SER A 277 -16.32 -14.37 0.18
CA SER A 277 -17.77 -14.60 0.09
C SER A 277 -18.45 -14.28 1.41
N ARG A 278 -19.61 -13.67 1.37
CA ARG A 278 -20.39 -13.33 2.58
C ARG A 278 -21.29 -14.47 3.05
N SER A 279 -21.46 -15.53 2.25
CA SER A 279 -22.42 -16.59 2.51
C SER A 279 -21.87 -18.00 2.33
N ASN A 280 -20.88 -18.18 1.48
CA ASN A 280 -20.43 -19.51 1.06
C ASN A 280 -19.12 -19.88 1.78
N SER A 281 -19.04 -21.12 2.26
CA SER A 281 -17.79 -21.71 2.73
C SER A 281 -17.06 -22.44 1.60
N VAL A 282 -15.77 -22.51 1.67
CA VAL A 282 -14.89 -23.19 0.72
C VAL A 282 -14.28 -24.42 1.38
N PRO A 283 -14.42 -25.62 0.81
CA PRO A 283 -13.76 -26.80 1.32
C PRO A 283 -12.23 -26.62 1.34
N LEU A 284 -11.59 -27.04 2.41
CA LEU A 284 -10.14 -27.02 2.56
C LEU A 284 -9.61 -28.44 2.60
N THR A 285 -8.80 -28.80 1.60
CA THR A 285 -8.07 -30.05 1.62
C THR A 285 -6.70 -29.81 2.22
N ILE A 286 -6.42 -30.41 3.38
CA ILE A 286 -5.12 -30.34 4.02
C ILE A 286 -4.34 -31.61 3.67
N GLU A 287 -3.19 -31.45 3.02
CA GLU A 287 -2.24 -32.54 2.82
C GLU A 287 -1.65 -32.95 4.18
N GLN A 288 -1.31 -34.24 4.35
CA GLN A 288 -0.84 -34.82 5.63
C GLN A 288 0.35 -34.07 6.27
N ARG A 289 1.13 -33.35 5.47
CA ARG A 289 2.31 -32.58 5.91
C ARG A 289 2.02 -31.16 6.38
N HIS A 290 0.79 -30.66 6.20
CA HIS A 290 0.43 -29.29 6.56
C HIS A 290 -0.43 -29.26 7.82
N SER A 291 -0.19 -28.26 8.65
CA SER A 291 -1.05 -27.88 9.78
C SER A 291 -1.56 -26.46 9.63
N CYS A 292 -2.72 -26.16 10.22
CA CYS A 292 -3.23 -24.79 10.25
C CYS A 292 -2.42 -23.99 11.27
N VAL A 293 -1.67 -23.00 10.79
CA VAL A 293 -0.78 -22.16 11.63
C VAL A 293 -1.37 -20.82 11.98
N TRP A 294 -2.36 -20.36 11.21
CA TRP A 294 -3.05 -19.11 11.46
C TRP A 294 -4.43 -19.08 10.79
N THR A 295 -5.41 -18.46 11.44
CA THR A 295 -6.78 -18.35 10.91
C THR A 295 -7.39 -16.97 11.14
N LEU A 296 -8.31 -16.60 10.24
CA LEU A 296 -9.23 -15.49 10.38
C LEU A 296 -10.67 -16.01 10.27
N GLY A 297 -11.54 -15.57 11.15
CA GLY A 297 -12.96 -15.90 11.11
C GLY A 297 -13.24 -17.38 11.38
N THR A 298 -14.16 -17.98 10.63
CA THR A 298 -14.61 -19.36 10.78
C THR A 298 -13.81 -20.31 9.87
N ALA A 299 -12.51 -20.36 10.03
CA ALA A 299 -11.67 -21.30 9.30
C ALA A 299 -11.18 -22.41 10.23
N ASP A 300 -11.22 -23.63 9.75
CA ASP A 300 -10.70 -24.82 10.44
C ASP A 300 -9.94 -25.75 9.46
N SER A 301 -9.67 -26.99 9.88
CA SER A 301 -8.99 -27.98 9.05
C SER A 301 -9.84 -28.54 7.90
N ARG A 302 -11.09 -28.17 7.75
CA ARG A 302 -12.03 -28.73 6.76
C ARG A 302 -12.57 -27.69 5.80
N ALA A 303 -12.70 -26.44 6.23
CA ALA A 303 -13.29 -25.38 5.42
C ALA A 303 -12.80 -24.00 5.84
N VAL A 304 -12.85 -23.06 4.89
CA VAL A 304 -12.72 -21.63 5.11
C VAL A 304 -14.10 -21.00 4.94
N GLY A 305 -14.67 -20.52 6.02
CA GLY A 305 -16.00 -19.93 6.07
C GLY A 305 -16.10 -18.57 5.34
N PRO A 306 -17.28 -17.94 5.37
CA PRO A 306 -17.49 -16.62 4.81
C PRO A 306 -16.57 -15.58 5.46
N GLN A 307 -16.04 -14.65 4.65
CA GLN A 307 -15.11 -13.58 5.05
C GLN A 307 -13.99 -14.08 5.98
N SER A 308 -13.38 -15.21 5.63
CA SER A 308 -12.41 -15.93 6.46
C SER A 308 -11.15 -16.28 5.69
N ALA A 309 -10.11 -16.68 6.41
CA ALA A 309 -8.87 -17.16 5.80
C ALA A 309 -8.19 -18.22 6.67
N ALA A 310 -7.43 -19.10 6.02
CA ALA A 310 -6.54 -20.07 6.68
C ALA A 310 -5.13 -20.00 6.09
N VAL A 311 -4.14 -20.07 6.95
CA VAL A 311 -2.72 -20.22 6.59
C VAL A 311 -2.25 -21.60 7.09
N LEU A 312 -1.75 -22.38 6.16
CA LEU A 312 -1.26 -23.75 6.40
C LEU A 312 0.26 -23.75 6.25
N GLY A 313 0.95 -24.29 7.24
CA GLY A 313 2.40 -24.44 7.25
C GLY A 313 2.81 -25.92 7.29
N SER A 314 3.93 -26.26 6.65
CA SER A 314 4.56 -27.60 6.69
C SER A 314 5.67 -27.68 7.74
#